data_e0d49ae60db4a9d2b531f4e75ab3457c
#
_entry.id   e0d49ae60db4a9d2b531f4e75ab3457c
#
_cell.length_a   1.000
_cell.length_b   1.000
_cell.length_c   1.000
_cell.angle_alpha   90.00
_cell.angle_beta   90.00
_cell.angle_gamma   90.00
#
_symmetry.space_group_name_H-M   'P 1'
#
loop_
_entity.id
_entity.type
_entity.pdbx_description
1 polymer ?
#
loop_
_entity_poly.entity_id
_entity_poly.type
_entity_poly.pdbx_seq_one_letter_code
_entity_poly.pdbx_strand_id
1 'polypeptide(L)'
;IPAFYDTVITDIPVQVKSACPRNEVDIATPVLRRCAENTYTVRYCNSGTVTSTGTYVEVSLDPAFTVTGGSISGTPMGGNTYRYDVGTLQNGNCGSFAVTAYLGCDNTVAGGTQCVTAHIYPDSFCSVQTSNWDGAIIVAQAVCENDSVRMILANVGPGNMSNPLGFVIAEDVVMLTEPGDPNYQFQLISGASQTVWDTIANGKTYRIIAEQSPGYPGLNTPTAAVEGCQSDTSTFPISMGFYTMFPEGDADAFIESDCQQNFEADYNPTYLKRGHPKGYNEEHFVTPDTDLEFLIQFQNTGTDVVQQVVIT
;
A
#
# COMPACT_ATOMS: atom_id res chain seq x y z
N ILE A 1 -17.81 -23.43 42.05
CA ILE A 1 -17.80 -22.16 41.30
C ILE A 1 -16.80 -21.27 42.01
N PRO A 2 -15.76 -20.76 41.31
CA PRO A 2 -14.80 -19.84 41.93
C PRO A 2 -15.51 -18.63 42.50
N ALA A 3 -14.96 -18.04 43.56
CA ALA A 3 -15.50 -16.83 44.15
C ALA A 3 -15.40 -15.65 43.18
N PHE A 4 -16.28 -14.69 43.32
CA PHE A 4 -16.27 -13.46 42.53
C PHE A 4 -14.90 -12.76 42.73
N TYR A 5 -14.16 -12.50 41.63
CA TYR A 5 -12.75 -12.05 41.58
C TYR A 5 -11.66 -13.15 41.64
N ASP A 6 -12.02 -14.43 41.47
CA ASP A 6 -10.99 -15.46 41.30
C ASP A 6 -10.38 -15.38 39.87
N THR A 7 -9.06 -15.49 39.81
CA THR A 7 -8.32 -15.57 38.54
C THR A 7 -8.18 -17.05 38.17
N VAL A 8 -8.78 -17.43 37.04
CA VAL A 8 -8.56 -18.78 36.49
C VAL A 8 -7.43 -18.69 35.46
N ILE A 9 -6.33 -19.37 35.73
CA ILE A 9 -5.24 -19.53 34.78
C ILE A 9 -5.44 -20.85 34.05
N THR A 10 -5.49 -20.80 32.72
CA THR A 10 -5.60 -21.98 31.86
C THR A 10 -4.46 -21.98 30.88
N ASP A 11 -3.64 -23.02 30.90
CA ASP A 11 -2.60 -23.25 29.90
C ASP A 11 -3.22 -23.89 28.68
N ILE A 12 -3.12 -23.20 27.52
CA ILE A 12 -3.58 -23.72 26.24
C ILE A 12 -2.36 -24.21 25.47
N PRO A 13 -2.24 -25.54 25.23
CA PRO A 13 -1.14 -26.06 24.43
C PRO A 13 -1.26 -25.62 22.99
N VAL A 14 -0.18 -25.02 22.45
CA VAL A 14 -0.09 -24.57 21.07
C VAL A 14 0.98 -25.38 20.36
N GLN A 15 0.64 -25.98 19.23
CA GLN A 15 1.60 -26.68 18.37
C GLN A 15 2.02 -25.77 17.22
N VAL A 16 3.32 -25.49 17.12
CA VAL A 16 3.91 -24.79 15.99
C VAL A 16 3.83 -25.69 14.76
N LYS A 17 3.12 -25.28 13.71
CA LYS A 17 3.00 -26.00 12.42
C LYS A 17 4.10 -25.65 11.44
N SER A 18 4.63 -24.45 11.53
CA SER A 18 5.70 -23.97 10.66
C SER A 18 6.73 -23.20 11.48
N ALA A 19 8.01 -23.48 11.26
CA ALA A 19 9.12 -22.79 11.91
C ALA A 19 9.78 -21.88 10.86
N CYS A 20 9.35 -20.62 10.78
CA CYS A 20 9.93 -19.64 9.88
C CYS A 20 9.84 -18.22 10.46
N PRO A 21 10.73 -17.30 10.05
CA PRO A 21 10.57 -15.89 10.34
C PRO A 21 9.38 -15.35 9.55
N ARG A 22 8.63 -14.43 10.15
CA ARG A 22 7.61 -13.64 9.46
C ARG A 22 7.94 -12.18 9.69
N ASN A 23 8.67 -11.62 8.74
CA ASN A 23 9.02 -10.22 8.81
C ASN A 23 7.83 -9.37 8.36
N GLU A 24 7.69 -8.21 8.97
CA GLU A 24 6.67 -7.21 8.67
C GLU A 24 7.34 -5.86 8.64
N VAL A 25 6.89 -4.97 7.76
CA VAL A 25 7.40 -3.61 7.65
C VAL A 25 6.24 -2.63 7.51
N ASP A 26 6.37 -1.48 8.15
CA ASP A 26 5.52 -0.32 7.95
C ASP A 26 6.39 0.88 7.59
N ILE A 27 5.89 1.78 6.75
CA ILE A 27 6.54 3.07 6.47
C ILE A 27 5.48 4.17 6.46
N ALA A 28 5.79 5.30 7.08
CA ALA A 28 4.88 6.43 7.09
C ALA A 28 5.60 7.76 7.31
N THR A 29 5.04 8.83 6.70
CA THR A 29 5.33 10.22 7.07
C THR A 29 4.03 10.93 7.49
N PRO A 30 4.06 11.81 8.51
CA PRO A 30 2.83 12.45 8.99
C PRO A 30 2.15 13.34 7.95
N VAL A 31 2.93 14.09 7.19
CA VAL A 31 2.48 15.02 6.14
C VAL A 31 3.60 15.16 5.12
N LEU A 32 3.29 14.93 3.87
CA LEU A 32 4.24 15.13 2.79
C LEU A 32 4.27 16.58 2.34
N ARG A 33 5.43 17.22 2.47
CA ARG A 33 5.66 18.61 2.06
C ARG A 33 6.60 18.67 0.87
N ARG A 34 6.18 19.35 -0.18
CA ARG A 34 7.08 19.66 -1.30
C ARG A 34 8.03 20.80 -0.92
N CYS A 35 9.15 20.91 -1.59
CA CYS A 35 10.17 21.91 -1.32
C CYS A 35 10.73 21.85 0.12
N ALA A 36 10.66 20.69 0.75
CA ALA A 36 11.02 20.50 2.14
C ALA A 36 11.61 19.11 2.40
N GLU A 37 12.30 18.98 3.51
CA GLU A 37 12.70 17.69 4.05
C GLU A 37 11.48 17.02 4.73
N ASN A 38 11.29 15.74 4.43
CA ASN A 38 10.29 14.89 5.02
C ASN A 38 10.98 13.72 5.72
N THR A 39 10.47 13.32 6.87
CA THR A 39 11.02 12.19 7.62
C THR A 39 10.03 11.05 7.62
N TYR A 40 10.43 9.95 7.00
CA TYR A 40 9.71 8.69 7.02
C TYR A 40 10.18 7.86 8.20
N THR A 41 9.24 7.32 8.96
CA THR A 41 9.50 6.33 10.00
C THR A 41 9.25 4.95 9.42
N VAL A 42 10.29 4.13 9.39
CA VAL A 42 10.20 2.72 9.00
C VAL A 42 10.19 1.89 10.28
N ARG A 43 9.13 1.12 10.49
CA ARG A 43 9.00 0.15 11.57
C ARG A 43 9.09 -1.25 10.98
N TYR A 44 9.78 -2.15 11.65
CA TYR A 44 9.92 -3.53 11.22
C TYR A 44 9.79 -4.48 12.40
N CYS A 45 9.18 -5.64 12.17
CA CYS A 45 8.95 -6.66 13.18
C CYS A 45 9.24 -8.06 12.63
N ASN A 46 9.49 -9.02 13.54
CA ASN A 46 9.42 -10.44 13.23
C ASN A 46 8.32 -11.07 14.09
N SER A 47 7.14 -11.24 13.53
CA SER A 47 5.99 -11.91 14.16
C SER A 47 6.02 -13.45 13.97
N GLY A 48 7.07 -13.96 13.34
CA GLY A 48 7.27 -15.39 13.09
C GLY A 48 7.67 -16.19 14.33
N THR A 49 7.92 -17.47 14.12
CA THR A 49 8.23 -18.45 15.20
C THR A 49 9.72 -18.66 15.41
N VAL A 50 10.56 -18.16 14.52
CA VAL A 50 12.03 -18.27 14.62
C VAL A 50 12.69 -16.91 14.31
N THR A 51 13.96 -16.80 14.71
CA THR A 51 14.80 -15.63 14.44
C THR A 51 15.00 -15.44 12.95
N SER A 52 14.87 -14.19 12.49
CA SER A 52 15.26 -13.75 11.15
C SER A 52 16.70 -13.27 11.17
N THR A 53 17.54 -13.79 10.27
CA THR A 53 18.96 -13.42 10.18
C THR A 53 19.27 -12.76 8.86
N GLY A 54 20.19 -11.76 8.88
CA GLY A 54 20.52 -11.00 7.68
C GLY A 54 19.37 -10.13 7.19
N THR A 55 18.52 -9.70 8.10
CA THR A 55 17.34 -8.88 7.80
C THR A 55 17.75 -7.49 7.36
N TYR A 56 17.14 -7.01 6.29
CA TYR A 56 17.31 -5.65 5.79
C TYR A 56 16.00 -5.13 5.19
N VAL A 57 15.90 -3.81 5.07
CA VAL A 57 14.77 -3.14 4.42
C VAL A 57 15.30 -2.37 3.22
N GLU A 58 14.67 -2.54 2.08
CA GLU A 58 14.84 -1.67 0.92
C GLU A 58 13.78 -0.59 0.95
N VAL A 59 14.19 0.67 0.82
CA VAL A 59 13.27 1.81 0.72
C VAL A 59 13.45 2.43 -0.67
N SER A 60 12.39 2.38 -1.46
CA SER A 60 12.30 2.93 -2.81
C SER A 60 11.47 4.21 -2.76
N LEU A 61 12.02 5.29 -3.30
CA LEU A 61 11.37 6.60 -3.31
C LEU A 61 11.09 7.02 -4.76
N ASP A 62 10.00 7.76 -4.96
CA ASP A 62 9.74 8.41 -6.24
C ASP A 62 10.93 9.25 -6.69
N PRO A 63 11.16 9.42 -8.03
CA PRO A 63 12.30 10.14 -8.56
C PRO A 63 12.43 11.60 -8.11
N ALA A 64 11.34 12.20 -7.63
CA ALA A 64 11.36 13.59 -7.13
C ALA A 64 12.00 13.73 -5.74
N PHE A 65 12.25 12.63 -5.04
CA PHE A 65 12.93 12.64 -3.75
C PHE A 65 14.46 12.58 -3.89
N THR A 66 15.12 13.17 -2.92
CA THR A 66 16.57 13.01 -2.68
C THR A 66 16.77 12.66 -1.21
N VAL A 67 17.34 11.50 -0.91
CA VAL A 67 17.64 11.10 0.46
C VAL A 67 18.77 12.00 1.00
N THR A 68 18.51 12.68 2.12
CA THR A 68 19.42 13.62 2.77
C THR A 68 20.02 13.06 4.06
N GLY A 69 19.39 12.03 4.65
CA GLY A 69 19.87 11.43 5.89
C GLY A 69 18.97 10.36 6.44
N GLY A 70 19.14 10.08 7.72
CA GLY A 70 18.36 9.09 8.46
C GLY A 70 19.04 8.70 9.78
N SER A 71 18.38 7.89 10.59
CA SER A 71 18.93 7.42 11.86
C SER A 71 19.97 6.30 11.69
N ILE A 72 19.95 5.60 10.56
CA ILE A 72 20.95 4.62 10.13
C ILE A 72 21.36 4.90 8.69
N SER A 73 22.54 4.44 8.29
CA SER A 73 23.05 4.66 6.94
C SER A 73 22.44 3.71 5.94
N GLY A 74 21.87 4.26 4.85
CA GLY A 74 21.39 3.49 3.71
C GLY A 74 22.48 3.29 2.66
N THR A 75 22.51 2.11 2.04
CA THR A 75 23.38 1.79 0.91
C THR A 75 22.60 1.97 -0.39
N PRO A 76 23.02 2.86 -1.32
CA PRO A 76 22.33 3.03 -2.59
C PRO A 76 22.36 1.76 -3.44
N MET A 77 21.19 1.37 -3.99
CA MET A 77 21.02 0.20 -4.85
C MET A 77 20.76 0.58 -6.32
N GLY A 78 20.54 1.86 -6.61
CA GLY A 78 20.11 2.39 -7.91
C GLY A 78 18.60 2.64 -7.96
N GLY A 79 18.12 3.40 -8.96
CA GLY A 79 16.70 3.70 -9.15
C GLY A 79 16.03 4.39 -7.96
N ASN A 80 16.78 5.20 -7.21
CA ASN A 80 16.34 5.85 -5.97
C ASN A 80 15.93 4.89 -4.85
N THR A 81 16.51 3.67 -4.85
CA THR A 81 16.32 2.65 -3.83
C THR A 81 17.55 2.58 -2.93
N TYR A 82 17.31 2.45 -1.62
CA TYR A 82 18.34 2.36 -0.58
C TYR A 82 18.09 1.14 0.30
N ARG A 83 19.15 0.39 0.58
CA ARG A 83 19.12 -0.74 1.50
C ARG A 83 19.59 -0.33 2.88
N TYR A 84 18.83 -0.73 3.90
CA TYR A 84 19.09 -0.51 5.32
C TYR A 84 19.24 -1.85 6.02
N ASP A 85 20.45 -2.20 6.44
CA ASP A 85 20.71 -3.47 7.14
C ASP A 85 20.27 -3.34 8.62
N VAL A 86 19.32 -4.15 9.05
CA VAL A 86 18.82 -4.20 10.41
C VAL A 86 19.33 -5.41 11.20
N GLY A 87 19.97 -6.37 10.51
CA GLY A 87 20.73 -7.44 11.11
C GLY A 87 19.89 -8.64 11.53
N THR A 88 20.01 -9.06 12.79
CA THR A 88 19.28 -10.21 13.33
C THR A 88 18.08 -9.76 14.15
N LEU A 89 16.90 -10.23 13.77
CA LEU A 89 15.64 -9.88 14.41
C LEU A 89 15.05 -11.12 15.10
N GLN A 90 15.05 -11.11 16.43
CA GLN A 90 14.48 -12.21 17.23
C GLN A 90 12.96 -12.26 16.99
N ASN A 91 12.37 -13.44 17.16
CA ASN A 91 10.93 -13.60 17.13
C ASN A 91 10.24 -12.74 18.21
N GLY A 92 9.16 -12.07 17.81
CA GLY A 92 8.41 -11.14 18.66
C GLY A 92 9.06 -9.75 18.83
N ASN A 93 10.24 -9.51 18.26
CA ASN A 93 10.91 -8.21 18.37
C ASN A 93 10.59 -7.30 17.19
N CYS A 94 10.54 -6.01 17.51
CA CYS A 94 10.40 -4.93 16.54
C CYS A 94 11.55 -3.92 16.70
N GLY A 95 11.80 -3.18 15.64
CA GLY A 95 12.69 -2.03 15.62
C GLY A 95 12.14 -0.94 14.72
N SER A 96 12.82 0.20 14.70
CA SER A 96 12.48 1.29 13.78
C SER A 96 13.71 2.11 13.43
N PHE A 97 13.67 2.74 12.25
CA PHE A 97 14.63 3.75 11.84
C PHE A 97 13.92 4.87 11.06
N ALA A 98 14.60 5.99 10.91
CA ALA A 98 14.10 7.12 10.14
C ALA A 98 14.89 7.27 8.84
N VAL A 99 14.19 7.64 7.78
CA VAL A 99 14.76 8.07 6.50
C VAL A 99 14.34 9.52 6.27
N THR A 100 15.28 10.43 6.07
CA THR A 100 15.01 11.82 5.75
C THR A 100 15.28 12.06 4.27
N ALA A 101 14.26 12.58 3.57
CA ALA A 101 14.33 12.84 2.15
C ALA A 101 13.74 14.22 1.81
N TYR A 102 14.43 14.94 0.95
CA TYR A 102 13.96 16.21 0.39
C TYR A 102 13.09 15.94 -0.83
N LEU A 103 11.86 16.45 -0.83
CA LEU A 103 10.98 16.43 -1.99
C LEU A 103 11.19 17.71 -2.82
N GLY A 104 11.67 17.55 -4.05
CA GLY A 104 12.01 18.66 -4.95
C GLY A 104 10.79 19.47 -5.38
N CYS A 105 11.01 20.77 -5.66
CA CYS A 105 9.98 21.67 -6.18
C CYS A 105 9.79 21.51 -7.69
N ASP A 106 10.91 21.36 -8.41
CA ASP A 106 10.91 21.48 -9.89
C ASP A 106 10.28 20.28 -10.59
N ASN A 107 10.27 19.12 -9.91
CA ASN A 107 9.77 17.86 -10.43
C ASN A 107 8.43 17.43 -9.80
N THR A 108 7.79 18.33 -9.07
CA THR A 108 6.52 18.06 -8.39
C THR A 108 5.52 19.18 -8.61
N VAL A 109 4.26 18.81 -8.67
CA VAL A 109 3.14 19.74 -8.72
C VAL A 109 2.45 19.71 -7.35
N ALA A 110 2.01 20.87 -6.85
CA ALA A 110 1.27 20.95 -5.59
C ALA A 110 -0.01 20.09 -5.67
N GLY A 111 -0.20 19.23 -4.69
CA GLY A 111 -1.29 18.28 -4.66
C GLY A 111 -1.08 16.99 -5.45
N GLY A 112 0.04 16.86 -6.15
CA GLY A 112 0.43 15.60 -6.77
C GLY A 112 0.80 14.54 -5.72
N THR A 113 0.60 13.27 -6.04
CA THR A 113 0.91 12.16 -5.13
C THR A 113 2.33 11.68 -5.36
N GLN A 114 3.05 11.42 -4.28
CA GLN A 114 4.36 10.75 -4.28
C GLN A 114 4.32 9.57 -3.34
N CYS A 115 5.02 8.51 -3.76
CA CYS A 115 5.07 7.26 -3.03
C CYS A 115 6.47 6.96 -2.50
N VAL A 116 6.52 6.34 -1.33
CA VAL A 116 7.72 5.72 -0.78
C VAL A 116 7.35 4.31 -0.32
N THR A 117 8.04 3.32 -0.84
CA THR A 117 7.78 1.90 -0.56
C THR A 117 8.92 1.31 0.27
N ALA A 118 8.57 0.58 1.32
CA ALA A 118 9.49 -0.23 2.09
C ALA A 118 9.26 -1.71 1.81
N HIS A 119 10.33 -2.49 1.63
CA HIS A 119 10.28 -3.93 1.45
C HIS A 119 11.30 -4.59 2.38
N ILE A 120 10.84 -5.45 3.28
CA ILE A 120 11.71 -6.15 4.23
C ILE A 120 12.08 -7.54 3.72
N TYR A 121 13.34 -7.92 3.95
CA TYR A 121 13.86 -9.24 3.58
C TYR A 121 14.47 -9.96 4.80
N PRO A 122 14.39 -11.31 4.81
CA PRO A 122 13.74 -12.20 3.85
C PRO A 122 12.21 -12.07 3.89
N ASP A 123 11.60 -12.14 2.70
CA ASP A 123 10.17 -11.94 2.44
C ASP A 123 9.41 -13.26 2.19
N SER A 124 9.88 -14.34 2.76
CA SER A 124 9.28 -15.65 2.59
C SER A 124 7.98 -15.81 3.39
N PHE A 125 6.93 -16.23 2.72
CA PHE A 125 5.67 -16.58 3.39
C PHE A 125 5.83 -17.78 4.32
N CYS A 126 5.46 -17.61 5.58
CA CYS A 126 5.33 -18.70 6.56
C CYS A 126 4.07 -19.55 6.37
N SER A 127 3.25 -19.28 5.37
CA SER A 127 2.00 -19.97 5.20
C SER A 127 2.20 -21.39 4.71
N VAL A 128 1.54 -22.32 5.36
CA VAL A 128 1.21 -23.61 4.74
C VAL A 128 0.35 -23.24 3.52
N GLN A 129 0.81 -23.56 2.32
CA GLN A 129 0.00 -23.40 1.10
C GLN A 129 -1.39 -23.96 1.41
N THR A 130 -2.41 -23.13 1.34
CA THR A 130 -3.77 -23.63 1.49
C THR A 130 -4.03 -24.59 0.35
N SER A 131 -4.52 -25.80 0.65
CA SER A 131 -4.76 -26.85 -0.33
C SER A 131 -5.74 -26.46 -1.46
N ASN A 132 -6.29 -25.26 -1.38
CA ASN A 132 -7.32 -24.74 -2.29
C ASN A 132 -6.84 -23.58 -3.18
N TRP A 133 -5.59 -23.14 -3.06
CA TRP A 133 -5.04 -22.12 -3.94
C TRP A 133 -4.65 -22.75 -5.29
N ASP A 134 -5.10 -22.13 -6.36
CA ASP A 134 -4.85 -22.59 -7.74
C ASP A 134 -3.45 -22.23 -8.29
N GLY A 135 -2.67 -21.48 -7.52
CA GLY A 135 -1.33 -21.06 -7.91
C GLY A 135 -1.31 -19.77 -8.74
N ALA A 136 -2.47 -19.13 -8.97
CA ALA A 136 -2.51 -17.85 -9.66
C ALA A 136 -2.14 -16.71 -8.69
N ILE A 137 -1.36 -15.75 -9.19
CA ILE A 137 -1.00 -14.50 -8.49
C ILE A 137 -1.36 -13.36 -9.42
N ILE A 138 -2.34 -12.57 -9.02
CA ILE A 138 -2.83 -11.47 -9.83
C ILE A 138 -2.09 -10.20 -9.41
N VAL A 139 -1.64 -9.45 -10.42
CA VAL A 139 -1.09 -8.11 -10.27
C VAL A 139 -1.81 -7.16 -11.21
N ALA A 140 -1.96 -5.91 -10.78
CA ALA A 140 -2.56 -4.84 -11.56
C ALA A 140 -1.48 -3.86 -12.03
N GLN A 141 -1.70 -3.25 -13.18
CA GLN A 141 -0.90 -2.15 -13.72
C GLN A 141 -1.82 -1.10 -14.32
N ALA A 142 -1.48 0.16 -14.12
CA ALA A 142 -2.14 1.29 -14.73
C ALA A 142 -1.12 2.07 -15.58
N VAL A 143 -1.44 2.33 -16.83
CA VAL A 143 -0.52 2.91 -17.80
C VAL A 143 -1.16 4.12 -18.48
N CYS A 144 -0.40 5.22 -18.56
CA CYS A 144 -0.74 6.41 -19.32
C CYS A 144 0.08 6.44 -20.61
N GLU A 145 -0.54 6.15 -21.75
CA GLU A 145 0.12 6.14 -23.05
C GLU A 145 -0.80 6.69 -24.14
N ASN A 146 -0.23 7.52 -25.03
CA ASN A 146 -0.91 7.99 -26.24
C ASN A 146 -2.32 8.54 -25.98
N ASP A 147 -2.46 9.41 -25.00
CA ASP A 147 -3.74 10.02 -24.62
C ASP A 147 -4.77 9.03 -24.04
N SER A 148 -4.33 7.85 -23.64
CA SER A 148 -5.19 6.82 -23.04
C SER A 148 -4.70 6.39 -21.67
N VAL A 149 -5.66 6.09 -20.79
CA VAL A 149 -5.45 5.37 -19.54
C VAL A 149 -5.84 3.93 -19.77
N ARG A 150 -4.88 3.01 -19.55
CA ARG A 150 -5.12 1.58 -19.68
C ARG A 150 -4.88 0.87 -18.34
N MET A 151 -5.82 0.00 -17.98
CA MET A 151 -5.72 -0.88 -16.83
C MET A 151 -5.47 -2.30 -17.30
N ILE A 152 -4.41 -2.90 -16.79
CA ILE A 152 -3.91 -4.21 -17.19
C ILE A 152 -3.89 -5.11 -15.97
N LEU A 153 -4.44 -6.31 -16.09
CA LEU A 153 -4.32 -7.37 -15.09
C LEU A 153 -3.43 -8.47 -15.65
N ALA A 154 -2.53 -9.00 -14.83
CA ALA A 154 -1.64 -10.09 -15.21
C ALA A 154 -1.64 -11.18 -14.14
N ASN A 155 -1.53 -12.43 -14.59
CA ASN A 155 -1.28 -13.56 -13.70
C ASN A 155 0.21 -13.90 -13.76
N VAL A 156 0.96 -13.51 -12.73
CA VAL A 156 2.40 -13.78 -12.58
C VAL A 156 2.66 -15.07 -11.80
N GLY A 157 1.61 -15.74 -11.34
CA GLY A 157 1.71 -16.99 -10.60
C GLY A 157 2.00 -18.22 -11.48
N PRO A 158 2.44 -19.33 -10.88
CA PRO A 158 2.73 -20.58 -11.59
C PRO A 158 1.47 -21.32 -12.04
N GLY A 159 0.31 -21.01 -11.51
CA GLY A 159 -0.96 -21.69 -11.81
C GLY A 159 -1.94 -20.84 -12.62
N ASN A 160 -2.94 -21.50 -13.18
CA ASN A 160 -4.03 -20.85 -13.90
C ASN A 160 -5.15 -20.48 -12.94
N MET A 161 -5.83 -19.35 -13.17
CA MET A 161 -7.05 -19.03 -12.43
C MET A 161 -8.12 -20.11 -12.63
N SER A 162 -8.65 -20.63 -11.53
CA SER A 162 -9.71 -21.66 -11.54
C SER A 162 -11.07 -21.08 -11.89
N ASN A 163 -11.34 -19.83 -11.52
CA ASN A 163 -12.60 -19.14 -11.73
C ASN A 163 -12.37 -17.70 -12.21
N PRO A 164 -13.35 -17.09 -12.90
CA PRO A 164 -13.33 -15.65 -13.13
C PRO A 164 -13.34 -14.87 -11.82
N LEU A 165 -12.61 -13.76 -11.77
CA LEU A 165 -12.55 -12.82 -10.66
C LEU A 165 -13.01 -11.44 -11.12
N GLY A 166 -13.55 -10.67 -10.19
CA GLY A 166 -14.03 -9.31 -10.44
C GLY A 166 -12.94 -8.25 -10.37
N PHE A 167 -13.25 -7.09 -10.95
CA PHE A 167 -12.47 -5.87 -10.75
C PHE A 167 -13.37 -4.63 -10.74
N VAL A 168 -12.88 -3.57 -10.11
CA VAL A 168 -13.55 -2.26 -10.03
C VAL A 168 -12.64 -1.20 -10.62
N ILE A 169 -13.24 -0.27 -11.37
CA ILE A 169 -12.56 0.94 -11.87
C ILE A 169 -13.16 2.14 -11.15
N ALA A 170 -12.31 2.99 -10.61
CA ALA A 170 -12.69 4.28 -10.05
C ALA A 170 -12.05 5.43 -10.84
N GLU A 171 -12.81 6.49 -11.04
CA GLU A 171 -12.36 7.78 -11.59
C GLU A 171 -12.53 8.83 -10.50
N ASP A 172 -11.46 9.42 -10.05
CA ASP A 172 -11.45 10.31 -8.89
C ASP A 172 -12.12 9.63 -7.68
N VAL A 173 -13.27 10.11 -7.25
CA VAL A 173 -14.02 9.58 -6.12
C VAL A 173 -15.22 8.71 -6.52
N VAL A 174 -15.41 8.47 -7.82
CA VAL A 174 -16.56 7.76 -8.37
C VAL A 174 -16.16 6.40 -8.89
N MET A 175 -16.84 5.35 -8.46
CA MET A 175 -16.71 4.01 -9.03
C MET A 175 -17.45 3.98 -10.37
N LEU A 176 -16.74 3.62 -11.44
CA LEU A 176 -17.31 3.51 -12.77
C LEU A 176 -17.93 2.15 -13.04
N THR A 177 -17.49 1.14 -12.30
CA THR A 177 -17.94 -0.24 -12.44
C THR A 177 -18.56 -0.71 -11.12
N GLU A 178 -19.63 -1.47 -11.20
CA GLU A 178 -20.28 -2.02 -10.01
C GLU A 178 -19.57 -3.31 -9.57
N PRO A 179 -19.23 -3.47 -8.28
CA PRO A 179 -18.66 -4.69 -7.76
C PRO A 179 -19.58 -5.90 -8.01
N GLY A 180 -19.02 -6.99 -8.53
CA GLY A 180 -19.77 -8.22 -8.81
C GLY A 180 -20.54 -8.22 -10.14
N ASP A 181 -20.48 -7.15 -10.95
CA ASP A 181 -21.05 -7.15 -12.29
C ASP A 181 -20.30 -8.16 -13.19
N PRO A 182 -21.00 -9.13 -13.81
CA PRO A 182 -20.39 -10.13 -14.68
C PRO A 182 -19.63 -9.55 -15.89
N ASN A 183 -19.91 -8.32 -16.26
CA ASN A 183 -19.21 -7.64 -17.38
C ASN A 183 -17.80 -7.17 -16.98
N TYR A 184 -17.51 -7.07 -15.69
CA TYR A 184 -16.22 -6.63 -15.15
C TYR A 184 -15.51 -7.78 -14.44
N GLN A 185 -15.31 -8.87 -15.18
CA GLN A 185 -14.60 -10.07 -14.74
C GLN A 185 -13.45 -10.39 -15.70
N PHE A 186 -12.46 -11.10 -15.18
CA PHE A 186 -11.31 -11.58 -15.94
C PHE A 186 -10.93 -12.99 -15.52
N GLN A 187 -10.28 -13.73 -16.41
CA GLN A 187 -9.72 -15.04 -16.11
C GLN A 187 -8.46 -15.25 -16.93
N LEU A 188 -7.32 -15.50 -16.27
CA LEU A 188 -6.01 -15.56 -16.89
C LEU A 188 -5.31 -16.89 -16.61
N ILE A 189 -4.69 -17.43 -17.63
CA ILE A 189 -3.72 -18.54 -17.47
C ILE A 189 -2.40 -17.97 -16.94
N SER A 190 -1.54 -18.85 -16.39
CA SER A 190 -0.20 -18.48 -15.92
C SER A 190 0.59 -17.75 -16.99
N GLY A 191 1.20 -16.62 -16.64
CA GLY A 191 1.99 -15.77 -17.53
C GLY A 191 1.17 -14.90 -18.50
N ALA A 192 -0.16 -14.96 -18.46
CA ALA A 192 -1.00 -14.12 -19.32
C ALA A 192 -1.30 -12.75 -18.69
N SER A 193 -1.53 -11.76 -19.55
CA SER A 193 -2.02 -10.44 -19.18
C SER A 193 -3.17 -10.01 -20.11
N GLN A 194 -4.03 -9.14 -19.60
CA GLN A 194 -5.17 -8.60 -20.35
C GLN A 194 -5.38 -7.12 -20.01
N THR A 195 -5.58 -6.27 -21.02
CA THR A 195 -6.13 -4.93 -20.82
C THR A 195 -7.63 -5.09 -20.54
N VAL A 196 -8.06 -4.74 -19.34
CA VAL A 196 -9.45 -4.88 -18.89
C VAL A 196 -10.24 -3.57 -18.96
N TRP A 197 -9.54 -2.45 -19.08
CA TRP A 197 -10.11 -1.12 -19.24
C TRP A 197 -9.20 -0.25 -20.10
N ASP A 198 -9.80 0.54 -21.01
CA ASP A 198 -9.11 1.53 -21.82
C ASP A 198 -10.05 2.74 -22.01
N THR A 199 -9.56 3.94 -21.72
CA THR A 199 -10.33 5.18 -21.85
C THR A 199 -9.43 6.33 -22.26
N ILE A 200 -10.01 7.36 -22.88
CA ILE A 200 -9.29 8.58 -23.21
C ILE A 200 -8.94 9.31 -21.92
N ALA A 201 -7.68 9.71 -21.81
CA ALA A 201 -7.20 10.49 -20.67
C ALA A 201 -7.86 11.87 -20.62
N ASN A 202 -8.20 12.32 -19.42
CA ASN A 202 -8.91 13.57 -19.17
C ASN A 202 -8.34 14.36 -17.98
N GLY A 203 -7.12 14.05 -17.56
CA GLY A 203 -6.45 14.66 -16.42
C GLY A 203 -6.90 14.13 -15.05
N LYS A 204 -7.89 13.26 -15.01
CA LYS A 204 -8.38 12.65 -13.77
C LYS A 204 -7.51 11.49 -13.31
N THR A 205 -7.68 11.11 -12.05
CA THR A 205 -7.05 9.94 -11.44
C THR A 205 -7.92 8.72 -11.66
N TYR A 206 -7.33 7.67 -12.20
CA TYR A 206 -7.98 6.38 -12.40
C TYR A 206 -7.32 5.32 -11.54
N ARG A 207 -8.11 4.44 -10.95
CA ARG A 207 -7.64 3.31 -10.17
C ARG A 207 -8.38 2.05 -10.56
N ILE A 208 -7.65 0.94 -10.67
CA ILE A 208 -8.20 -0.41 -10.70
C ILE A 208 -7.98 -1.08 -9.36
N ILE A 209 -8.98 -1.81 -8.88
CA ILE A 209 -8.92 -2.72 -7.73
C ILE A 209 -9.47 -4.05 -8.23
N ALA A 210 -8.68 -5.11 -8.17
CA ALA A 210 -9.09 -6.44 -8.61
C ALA A 210 -9.07 -7.43 -7.46
N GLU A 211 -9.87 -8.49 -7.58
CA GLU A 211 -9.84 -9.60 -6.65
C GLU A 211 -8.57 -10.43 -6.85
N GLN A 212 -8.00 -10.91 -5.74
CA GLN A 212 -6.90 -11.86 -5.73
C GLN A 212 -7.43 -13.29 -5.78
N SER A 213 -6.63 -14.21 -6.34
CA SER A 213 -6.99 -15.63 -6.40
C SER A 213 -7.29 -16.21 -5.01
N PRO A 214 -8.44 -16.89 -4.82
CA PRO A 214 -8.82 -17.46 -3.54
C PRO A 214 -7.75 -18.43 -2.99
N GLY A 215 -7.42 -18.24 -1.74
CA GLY A 215 -6.40 -19.04 -1.06
C GLY A 215 -4.95 -18.61 -1.34
N TYR A 216 -4.74 -17.51 -2.07
CA TYR A 216 -3.43 -16.88 -2.20
C TYR A 216 -2.83 -16.62 -0.81
N PRO A 217 -1.57 -17.03 -0.57
CA PRO A 217 -0.98 -16.93 0.77
C PRO A 217 -0.55 -15.51 1.16
N GLY A 218 -0.41 -14.60 0.20
CA GLY A 218 -0.17 -13.18 0.46
C GLY A 218 -1.44 -12.44 0.86
N LEU A 219 -1.31 -11.18 1.21
CA LEU A 219 -2.42 -10.32 1.63
C LEU A 219 -2.76 -9.24 0.59
N ASN A 220 -1.98 -9.14 -0.49
CA ASN A 220 -2.13 -8.06 -1.45
C ASN A 220 -3.47 -8.11 -2.20
N THR A 221 -4.09 -6.96 -2.29
CA THR A 221 -5.20 -6.69 -3.21
C THR A 221 -4.61 -6.09 -4.48
N PRO A 222 -4.76 -6.73 -5.66
CA PRO A 222 -4.20 -6.21 -6.90
C PRO A 222 -4.78 -4.84 -7.23
N THR A 223 -3.98 -3.81 -7.05
CA THR A 223 -4.40 -2.42 -7.19
C THR A 223 -3.36 -1.65 -7.98
N ALA A 224 -3.80 -0.77 -8.87
CA ALA A 224 -2.95 0.16 -9.58
C ALA A 224 -3.68 1.46 -9.87
N ALA A 225 -2.96 2.57 -9.88
CA ALA A 225 -3.52 3.88 -10.17
C ALA A 225 -2.67 4.66 -11.16
N VAL A 226 -3.31 5.53 -11.92
CA VAL A 226 -2.67 6.53 -12.76
C VAL A 226 -3.26 7.89 -12.46
N GLU A 227 -2.41 8.85 -12.14
CA GLU A 227 -2.78 10.22 -11.80
C GLU A 227 -2.36 11.18 -12.91
N GLY A 228 -3.24 12.12 -13.24
CA GLY A 228 -2.91 13.25 -14.10
C GLY A 228 -2.53 12.90 -15.53
N CYS A 229 -2.95 11.75 -16.05
CA CYS A 229 -2.74 11.39 -17.45
C CYS A 229 -3.34 12.46 -18.36
N GLN A 230 -2.54 13.06 -19.24
CA GLN A 230 -2.92 14.21 -20.07
C GLN A 230 -3.28 15.47 -19.28
N SER A 231 -2.79 15.62 -18.06
CA SER A 231 -2.94 16.88 -17.36
C SER A 231 -2.04 17.94 -17.99
N ASP A 232 -2.67 18.92 -18.62
CA ASP A 232 -2.04 20.22 -18.89
C ASP A 232 -2.28 21.06 -17.63
N THR A 233 -1.23 21.34 -16.88
CA THR A 233 -1.30 22.11 -15.63
C THR A 233 -1.92 23.50 -15.81
N SER A 234 -2.05 23.99 -17.05
CA SER A 234 -2.70 25.26 -17.38
C SER A 234 -4.19 25.13 -17.66
N THR A 235 -4.63 23.98 -18.16
CA THR A 235 -6.01 23.77 -18.65
C THR A 235 -6.73 22.66 -17.86
N PHE A 236 -6.00 21.64 -17.45
CA PHE A 236 -6.50 20.51 -16.67
C PHE A 236 -5.57 20.29 -15.47
N PRO A 237 -5.88 20.87 -14.30
CA PRO A 237 -5.11 20.60 -13.11
C PRO A 237 -5.18 19.10 -12.78
N ILE A 238 -4.11 18.57 -12.18
CA ILE A 238 -4.11 17.20 -11.69
C ILE A 238 -5.29 17.00 -10.76
N SER A 239 -6.07 15.97 -11.02
CA SER A 239 -7.17 15.61 -10.16
C SER A 239 -6.63 15.15 -8.81
N MET A 240 -7.23 15.70 -7.74
CA MET A 240 -6.86 15.40 -6.36
C MET A 240 -7.56 14.14 -5.84
N GLY A 241 -7.76 13.15 -6.69
CA GLY A 241 -8.30 11.86 -6.30
C GLY A 241 -7.40 11.16 -5.28
N PHE A 242 -7.91 10.86 -4.09
CA PHE A 242 -7.08 10.33 -3.01
C PHE A 242 -6.75 8.84 -3.13
N TYR A 243 -7.27 8.15 -4.12
CA TYR A 243 -6.93 6.73 -4.31
C TYR A 243 -5.49 6.46 -4.71
N THR A 244 -4.76 7.46 -5.15
CA THR A 244 -3.33 7.36 -5.35
C THR A 244 -2.56 7.25 -4.04
N MET A 245 -3.23 7.48 -2.90
CA MET A 245 -2.68 7.20 -1.58
C MET A 245 -2.69 5.71 -1.21
N PHE A 246 -3.37 4.88 -2.00
CA PHE A 246 -3.46 3.43 -1.82
C PHE A 246 -2.79 2.77 -3.03
N PRO A 247 -1.48 2.58 -2.99
CA PRO A 247 -0.72 2.09 -4.12
C PRO A 247 -0.96 0.60 -4.37
N GLU A 248 -0.53 0.19 -5.54
CA GLU A 248 -0.46 -1.20 -5.92
C GLU A 248 0.49 -1.99 -5.01
N GLY A 249 0.15 -3.24 -4.75
CA GLY A 249 0.99 -4.18 -4.01
C GLY A 249 1.12 -3.92 -2.52
N ASP A 250 0.40 -2.93 -2.01
CA ASP A 250 0.41 -2.56 -0.60
C ASP A 250 -0.60 -3.39 0.18
N ALA A 251 -0.25 -4.56 0.58
CA ALA A 251 -0.97 -5.36 1.58
C ALA A 251 -0.20 -6.62 1.98
N ASP A 252 0.94 -6.89 1.43
CA ASP A 252 1.79 -7.94 1.93
C ASP A 252 2.49 -7.47 3.21
N ALA A 253 2.61 -8.33 4.21
CA ALA A 253 3.23 -7.98 5.48
C ALA A 253 4.69 -7.49 5.34
N PHE A 254 5.35 -7.89 4.26
CA PHE A 254 6.75 -7.52 3.99
C PHE A 254 6.93 -6.36 3.00
N ILE A 255 5.84 -5.82 2.46
CA ILE A 255 5.83 -4.62 1.60
C ILE A 255 4.80 -3.63 2.15
N GLU A 256 5.22 -2.37 2.27
CA GLU A 256 4.33 -1.27 2.66
C GLU A 256 4.69 -0.03 1.85
N SER A 257 3.69 0.70 1.39
CA SER A 257 3.87 1.93 0.63
C SER A 257 3.08 3.08 1.24
N ASP A 258 3.77 4.17 1.53
CA ASP A 258 3.14 5.45 1.93
C ASP A 258 3.04 6.36 0.70
N CYS A 259 1.86 6.46 0.14
CA CYS A 259 1.56 7.36 -0.97
C CYS A 259 0.69 8.51 -0.50
N GLN A 260 1.23 9.71 -0.53
CA GLN A 260 0.55 10.90 -0.05
C GLN A 260 0.53 12.01 -1.09
N GLN A 261 -0.56 12.78 -1.08
CA GLN A 261 -0.60 14.06 -1.76
C GLN A 261 0.36 15.03 -1.06
N ASN A 262 1.21 15.68 -1.84
CA ASN A 262 2.09 16.70 -1.31
C ASN A 262 1.35 18.01 -1.04
N PHE A 263 1.82 18.73 -0.05
CA PHE A 263 1.36 20.07 0.30
C PHE A 263 2.53 21.06 0.22
N GLU A 264 2.20 22.35 0.11
CA GLU A 264 3.25 23.39 0.21
C GLU A 264 3.94 23.32 1.56
N ALA A 265 5.19 23.80 1.61
CA ALA A 265 6.05 23.66 2.79
C ALA A 265 5.49 24.27 4.08
N ASP A 266 4.64 25.28 3.96
CA ASP A 266 3.98 26.00 5.08
C ASP A 266 2.64 25.36 5.49
N TYR A 267 2.13 24.37 4.74
CA TYR A 267 0.90 23.66 5.07
C TYR A 267 1.06 22.83 6.34
N ASN A 268 0.16 23.01 7.30
CA ASN A 268 0.20 22.32 8.58
C ASN A 268 -1.20 21.86 9.01
N PRO A 269 -1.72 20.75 8.49
CA PRO A 269 -3.01 20.21 8.90
C PRO A 269 -2.94 19.68 10.33
N THR A 270 -3.92 20.03 11.15
CA THR A 270 -4.01 19.49 12.52
C THR A 270 -4.66 18.11 12.57
N TYR A 271 -5.54 17.82 11.63
CA TYR A 271 -6.15 16.49 11.44
C TYR A 271 -6.81 16.38 10.06
N LEU A 272 -6.86 15.19 9.53
CA LEU A 272 -7.53 14.86 8.27
C LEU A 272 -8.14 13.47 8.38
N LYS A 273 -9.37 13.32 7.87
CA LYS A 273 -9.98 12.00 7.64
C LYS A 273 -10.59 11.98 6.24
N ARG A 274 -10.22 10.98 5.46
CA ARG A 274 -10.78 10.71 4.12
C ARG A 274 -11.16 9.24 4.02
N GLY A 275 -12.21 8.94 3.29
CA GLY A 275 -12.66 7.56 3.03
C GLY A 275 -12.64 7.25 1.54
N HIS A 276 -12.35 5.99 1.18
CA HIS A 276 -12.34 5.47 -0.19
C HIS A 276 -12.89 4.02 -0.23
N PRO A 277 -13.64 3.65 -1.31
CA PRO A 277 -14.27 4.54 -2.28
C PRO A 277 -15.43 5.30 -1.64
N LYS A 278 -15.81 6.43 -2.23
CA LYS A 278 -17.01 7.17 -1.78
C LYS A 278 -18.32 6.57 -2.29
N GLY A 279 -18.24 5.57 -3.16
CA GLY A 279 -19.39 4.86 -3.68
C GLY A 279 -19.68 5.12 -5.17
N TYR A 280 -20.74 4.49 -5.66
CA TYR A 280 -21.13 4.48 -7.05
C TYR A 280 -22.06 5.66 -7.38
N ASN A 281 -21.85 6.30 -8.52
CA ASN A 281 -22.54 7.49 -9.01
C ASN A 281 -22.48 8.68 -8.02
N GLU A 282 -23.27 9.71 -8.30
CA GLU A 282 -23.34 10.93 -7.50
C GLU A 282 -23.96 10.71 -6.11
N GLU A 283 -24.77 9.66 -5.94
CA GLU A 283 -25.37 9.28 -4.68
C GLU A 283 -24.42 8.55 -3.74
N HIS A 284 -23.24 8.14 -4.24
CA HIS A 284 -22.20 7.47 -3.46
C HIS A 284 -22.64 6.15 -2.80
N PHE A 285 -23.48 5.37 -3.47
CA PHE A 285 -23.88 4.07 -2.99
C PHE A 285 -22.71 3.08 -2.98
N VAL A 286 -22.59 2.30 -1.93
CA VAL A 286 -21.68 1.16 -1.83
C VAL A 286 -22.48 -0.12 -1.63
N THR A 287 -21.97 -1.23 -2.16
CA THR A 287 -22.58 -2.54 -1.86
C THR A 287 -22.20 -2.99 -0.44
N PRO A 288 -22.96 -3.89 0.18
CA PRO A 288 -22.64 -4.41 1.51
C PRO A 288 -21.26 -5.05 1.62
N ASP A 289 -20.73 -5.56 0.50
CA ASP A 289 -19.44 -6.25 0.43
C ASP A 289 -18.30 -5.34 -0.07
N THR A 290 -18.52 -4.03 -0.17
CA THR A 290 -17.48 -3.08 -0.57
C THR A 290 -16.55 -2.82 0.61
N ASP A 291 -15.26 -3.10 0.43
CA ASP A 291 -14.23 -2.69 1.38
C ASP A 291 -14.05 -1.17 1.35
N LEU A 292 -14.08 -0.56 2.53
CA LEU A 292 -13.87 0.87 2.70
C LEU A 292 -12.53 1.14 3.38
N GLU A 293 -11.68 1.89 2.73
CA GLU A 293 -10.39 2.33 3.25
C GLU A 293 -10.52 3.75 3.83
N PHE A 294 -9.81 4.04 4.90
CA PHE A 294 -9.83 5.36 5.54
C PHE A 294 -8.40 5.84 5.80
N LEU A 295 -8.05 6.98 5.23
CA LEU A 295 -6.86 7.72 5.62
C LEU A 295 -7.19 8.62 6.80
N ILE A 296 -6.49 8.44 7.91
CA ILE A 296 -6.62 9.25 9.11
C ILE A 296 -5.26 9.85 9.44
N GLN A 297 -5.12 11.15 9.30
CA GLN A 297 -3.93 11.89 9.64
C GLN A 297 -4.18 12.73 10.88
N PHE A 298 -3.23 12.74 11.80
CA PHE A 298 -3.26 13.59 12.99
C PHE A 298 -1.85 14.06 13.34
N GLN A 299 -1.75 15.20 13.99
CA GLN A 299 -0.48 15.78 14.38
C GLN A 299 -0.50 16.14 15.87
N ASN A 300 0.57 15.81 16.56
CA ASN A 300 0.82 16.38 17.88
C ASN A 300 1.32 17.82 17.74
N THR A 301 0.50 18.78 18.04
CA THR A 301 0.85 20.21 18.04
C THR A 301 1.30 20.71 19.41
N GLY A 302 1.30 19.84 20.45
CA GLY A 302 1.77 20.13 21.79
C GLY A 302 3.29 19.97 21.95
N THR A 303 3.78 20.36 23.12
CA THR A 303 5.19 20.22 23.51
C THR A 303 5.49 18.86 24.16
N ASP A 304 4.45 18.15 24.58
CA ASP A 304 4.59 16.88 25.30
C ASP A 304 4.38 15.67 24.37
N VAL A 305 4.97 14.56 24.74
CA VAL A 305 4.80 13.29 24.02
C VAL A 305 3.39 12.76 24.23
N VAL A 306 2.70 12.45 23.13
CA VAL A 306 1.39 11.79 23.19
C VAL A 306 1.60 10.32 23.54
N GLN A 307 1.03 9.88 24.66
CA GLN A 307 1.13 8.50 25.13
C GLN A 307 0.13 7.57 24.43
N GLN A 308 -1.00 8.11 24.01
CA GLN A 308 -2.08 7.34 23.38
C GLN A 308 -2.89 8.20 22.43
N VAL A 309 -3.21 7.65 21.27
CA VAL A 309 -4.16 8.20 20.30
C VAL A 309 -5.33 7.24 20.18
N VAL A 310 -6.55 7.73 20.33
CA VAL A 310 -7.78 6.96 20.15
C VAL A 310 -8.52 7.49 18.93
N ILE A 311 -8.81 6.61 17.99
CA ILE A 311 -9.60 6.90 16.79
C ILE A 311 -10.98 6.27 17.02
N THR A 312 -12.03 7.09 16.96
CA THR A 312 -13.42 6.65 17.17
C THR A 312 -14.28 6.98 15.95
#